data_ff370b7fa6ad7244fc3a018491bad35d
#
_entry.id   ff370b7fa6ad7244fc3a018491bad35d
#
_cell.length_a   1.000
_cell.length_b   1.000
_cell.length_c   1.000
_cell.angle_alpha   90.00
_cell.angle_beta   90.00
_cell.angle_gamma   90.00
#
_symmetry.space_group_name_H-M   'P 1'
#
loop_
_entity.id
_entity.type
_entity.pdbx_description
1 polymer ?
#
loop_
_entity_poly.entity_id
_entity_poly.type
_entity_poly.pdbx_seq_one_letter_code
_entity_poly.pdbx_strand_id
1 'polypeptide(L)'
;MRQRVKIVIKEEIVRELYAIAGEDAVQTAEPMKNHTTFRVGGPADYFVAPHTEEEIRKIVALCEEKEIPWFVTGNGSNLVVSDEGYHGVILSVYKNFQGIEVEGNRIRAKAGSMLVSISQAAREAGLSGMEFASGIPGTLGGGVRMNAGAYGGEMKDIVQNVTVLTREGEIRELEKEELGFG
;
A
#
# COMPACT_ATOMS: atom_id res chain seq x y z
N MET A 1 6.84 -6.03 33.80
CA MET A 1 6.13 -7.22 33.29
C MET A 1 5.62 -6.85 31.88
N ARG A 2 6.19 -7.39 30.80
CA ARG A 2 5.64 -7.20 29.44
C ARG A 2 4.35 -8.02 29.36
N GLN A 3 3.20 -7.38 29.24
CA GLN A 3 1.97 -8.07 28.89
C GLN A 3 2.21 -8.74 27.52
N ARG A 4 1.99 -10.07 27.45
CA ARG A 4 2.03 -10.78 26.18
C ARG A 4 0.82 -10.31 25.37
N VAL A 5 1.08 -9.70 24.23
CA VAL A 5 0.06 -9.37 23.23
C VAL A 5 -0.73 -10.64 22.90
N LYS A 6 -2.04 -10.59 23.06
CA LYS A 6 -2.90 -11.74 22.77
C LYS A 6 -3.32 -11.67 21.31
N ILE A 7 -2.51 -12.27 20.44
CA ILE A 7 -2.87 -12.47 19.03
C ILE A 7 -4.08 -13.39 18.99
N VAL A 8 -5.13 -12.99 18.29
CA VAL A 8 -6.35 -13.79 18.10
C VAL A 8 -6.47 -14.14 16.62
N ILE A 9 -5.82 -15.24 16.23
CA ILE A 9 -5.93 -15.75 14.86
C ILE A 9 -7.13 -16.70 14.80
N LYS A 10 -8.06 -16.39 13.90
CA LYS A 10 -9.20 -17.25 13.59
C LYS A 10 -8.87 -18.05 12.34
N GLU A 11 -8.83 -19.37 12.46
CA GLU A 11 -8.51 -20.28 11.34
C GLU A 11 -9.45 -20.12 10.13
N GLU A 12 -10.71 -19.76 10.36
CA GLU A 12 -11.68 -19.47 9.32
C GLU A 12 -11.21 -18.31 8.44
N ILE A 13 -10.77 -17.20 9.06
CA ILE A 13 -10.27 -16.02 8.34
C ILE A 13 -9.01 -16.35 7.54
N VAL A 14 -8.11 -17.15 8.13
CA VAL A 14 -6.89 -17.60 7.43
C VAL A 14 -7.24 -18.37 6.16
N ARG A 15 -8.20 -19.32 6.24
CA ARG A 15 -8.64 -20.11 5.07
C ARG A 15 -9.27 -19.21 3.98
N GLU A 16 -10.07 -18.24 4.37
CA GLU A 16 -10.69 -17.30 3.42
C GLU A 16 -9.62 -16.42 2.74
N LEU A 17 -8.67 -15.89 3.50
CA LEU A 17 -7.55 -15.11 2.95
C LEU A 17 -6.68 -15.96 2.01
N TYR A 18 -6.40 -17.22 2.36
CA TYR A 18 -5.69 -18.17 1.48
C TYR A 18 -6.46 -18.44 0.19
N ALA A 19 -7.78 -18.60 0.28
CA ALA A 19 -8.62 -18.82 -0.90
C ALA A 19 -8.65 -17.61 -1.84
N ILE A 20 -8.45 -16.39 -1.31
CA ILE A 20 -8.44 -15.15 -2.09
C ILE A 20 -7.06 -14.90 -2.72
N ALA A 21 -6.00 -14.92 -1.91
CA ALA A 21 -4.69 -14.42 -2.31
C ALA A 21 -3.59 -15.49 -2.45
N GLY A 22 -3.89 -16.74 -2.08
CA GLY A 22 -2.90 -17.83 -2.01
C GLY A 22 -2.18 -17.87 -0.66
N GLU A 23 -1.65 -19.05 -0.33
CA GLU A 23 -0.95 -19.27 0.95
C GLU A 23 0.36 -18.47 1.05
N ASP A 24 1.06 -18.27 -0.06
CA ASP A 24 2.33 -17.55 -0.16
C ASP A 24 2.18 -16.04 0.06
N ALA A 25 0.99 -15.50 -0.18
CA ALA A 25 0.67 -14.09 0.01
C ALA A 25 0.17 -13.74 1.42
N VAL A 26 -0.10 -14.74 2.28
CA VAL A 26 -0.71 -14.52 3.61
C VAL A 26 0.20 -15.01 4.71
N GLN A 27 0.46 -14.16 5.70
CA GLN A 27 1.23 -14.48 6.89
C GLN A 27 0.40 -14.16 8.13
N THR A 28 0.49 -15.00 9.16
CA THR A 28 -0.17 -14.79 10.45
C THR A 28 0.84 -14.43 11.52
N ALA A 29 0.43 -13.59 12.48
CA ALA A 29 1.31 -13.10 13.53
C ALA A 29 2.62 -12.48 13.00
N GLU A 30 2.56 -11.81 11.85
CA GLU A 30 3.74 -11.31 11.16
C GLU A 30 4.29 -10.05 11.85
N PRO A 31 5.56 -10.06 12.29
CA PRO A 31 6.15 -8.93 12.98
C PRO A 31 6.29 -7.72 12.06
N MET A 32 5.57 -6.64 12.35
CA MET A 32 5.57 -5.42 11.53
C MET A 32 6.93 -4.72 11.46
N LYS A 33 7.84 -4.99 12.40
CA LYS A 33 9.25 -4.55 12.31
C LYS A 33 9.95 -4.99 11.03
N ASN A 34 9.49 -6.07 10.38
CA ASN A 34 10.02 -6.56 9.10
C ASN A 34 9.51 -5.73 7.92
N HIS A 35 8.46 -4.92 8.12
CA HIS A 35 7.72 -4.18 7.10
C HIS A 35 7.69 -2.67 7.36
N THR A 36 8.55 -2.17 8.25
CA THR A 36 8.73 -0.74 8.51
C THR A 36 10.18 -0.34 8.39
N THR A 37 10.45 0.86 7.87
CA THR A 37 11.81 1.41 7.77
C THR A 37 12.43 1.63 9.16
N PHE A 38 11.62 1.98 10.16
CA PHE A 38 12.06 2.15 11.55
C PHE A 38 12.41 0.82 12.23
N ARG A 39 12.07 -0.33 11.63
CA ARG A 39 12.31 -1.68 12.16
C ARG A 39 11.75 -1.88 13.57
N VAL A 40 10.62 -1.26 13.85
CA VAL A 40 9.85 -1.40 15.09
C VAL A 40 8.43 -1.81 14.74
N GLY A 41 7.74 -2.45 15.69
CA GLY A 41 6.36 -2.87 15.58
C GLY A 41 6.16 -4.33 15.95
N GLY A 42 5.14 -4.56 16.76
CA GLY A 42 4.66 -5.88 17.12
C GLY A 42 3.98 -6.59 15.94
N PRO A 43 3.39 -7.77 16.19
CA PRO A 43 2.81 -8.59 15.13
C PRO A 43 1.48 -8.03 14.62
N ALA A 44 1.24 -8.15 13.32
CA ALA A 44 -0.10 -8.06 12.75
C ALA A 44 -0.79 -9.43 12.85
N ASP A 45 -2.08 -9.48 13.16
CA ASP A 45 -2.82 -10.74 13.19
C ASP A 45 -2.75 -11.42 11.81
N TYR A 46 -2.98 -10.64 10.75
CA TYR A 46 -2.89 -11.08 9.36
C TYR A 46 -2.12 -10.05 8.55
N PHE A 47 -1.14 -10.50 7.79
CA PHE A 47 -0.42 -9.71 6.80
C PHE A 47 -0.65 -10.33 5.43
N VAL A 48 -1.21 -9.55 4.50
CA VAL A 48 -1.59 -10.04 3.17
C VAL A 48 -0.95 -9.17 2.10
N ALA A 49 -0.29 -9.81 1.13
CA ALA A 49 0.37 -9.14 0.00
C ALA A 49 -0.27 -9.57 -1.33
N PRO A 50 -1.41 -8.98 -1.73
CA PRO A 50 -2.15 -9.37 -2.92
C PRO A 50 -1.39 -9.05 -4.22
N HIS A 51 -1.69 -9.79 -5.29
CA HIS A 51 -1.10 -9.64 -6.61
C HIS A 51 -1.98 -8.82 -7.57
N THR A 52 -3.31 -8.86 -7.36
CA THR A 52 -4.29 -8.30 -8.29
C THR A 52 -5.27 -7.35 -7.62
N GLU A 53 -5.89 -6.49 -8.43
CA GLU A 53 -6.98 -5.60 -7.99
C GLU A 53 -8.17 -6.40 -7.45
N GLU A 54 -8.47 -7.53 -8.09
CA GLU A 54 -9.57 -8.40 -7.67
C GLU A 54 -9.33 -9.04 -6.29
N GLU A 55 -8.09 -9.44 -6.01
CA GLU A 55 -7.71 -9.92 -4.68
C GLU A 55 -7.85 -8.81 -3.64
N ILE A 56 -7.35 -7.59 -3.94
CA ILE A 56 -7.50 -6.43 -3.05
C ILE A 56 -8.98 -6.18 -2.75
N ARG A 57 -9.83 -6.15 -3.78
CA ARG A 57 -11.27 -5.95 -3.65
C ARG A 57 -11.93 -7.00 -2.76
N LYS A 58 -11.60 -8.29 -2.96
CA LYS A 58 -12.15 -9.39 -2.16
C LYS A 58 -11.67 -9.35 -0.71
N ILE A 59 -10.40 -9.00 -0.46
CA ILE A 59 -9.87 -8.87 0.91
C ILE A 59 -10.58 -7.73 1.64
N VAL A 60 -10.76 -6.58 0.99
CA VAL A 60 -11.48 -5.45 1.58
C VAL A 60 -12.92 -5.83 1.87
N ALA A 61 -13.62 -6.48 0.92
CA ALA A 61 -14.99 -6.95 1.11
C ALA A 61 -15.11 -7.93 2.29
N LEU A 62 -14.19 -8.88 2.41
CA LEU A 62 -14.13 -9.82 3.53
C LEU A 62 -13.96 -9.09 4.87
N CYS A 63 -13.06 -8.10 4.92
CA CYS A 63 -12.82 -7.34 6.13
C CYS A 63 -14.05 -6.51 6.56
N GLU A 64 -14.72 -5.86 5.60
CA GLU A 64 -15.94 -5.10 5.88
C GLU A 64 -17.09 -6.01 6.31
N GLU A 65 -17.32 -7.16 5.62
CA GLU A 65 -18.37 -8.12 5.97
C GLU A 65 -18.19 -8.71 7.37
N LYS A 66 -16.95 -9.01 7.76
CA LYS A 66 -16.64 -9.65 9.05
C LYS A 66 -16.24 -8.65 10.14
N GLU A 67 -16.38 -7.35 9.85
CA GLU A 67 -16.01 -6.26 10.77
C GLU A 67 -14.56 -6.39 11.28
N ILE A 68 -13.63 -6.83 10.42
CA ILE A 68 -12.22 -6.98 10.74
C ILE A 68 -11.52 -5.64 10.47
N PRO A 69 -10.83 -5.05 11.44
CA PRO A 69 -10.01 -3.86 11.18
C PRO A 69 -8.97 -4.15 10.09
N TRP A 70 -8.79 -3.24 9.17
CA TRP A 70 -7.79 -3.38 8.13
C TRP A 70 -7.07 -2.06 7.82
N PHE A 71 -5.83 -2.19 7.35
CA PHE A 71 -4.99 -1.04 7.03
C PHE A 71 -4.13 -1.35 5.80
N VAL A 72 -4.13 -0.43 4.82
CA VAL A 72 -3.29 -0.56 3.61
C VAL A 72 -1.92 0.06 3.87
N THR A 73 -0.87 -0.67 3.52
CA THR A 73 0.50 -0.17 3.61
C THR A 73 1.25 -0.36 2.30
N GLY A 74 2.15 0.58 2.01
CA GLY A 74 3.21 0.40 1.03
C GLY A 74 4.41 -0.32 1.65
N ASN A 75 5.61 0.20 1.43
CA ASN A 75 6.85 -0.33 2.00
C ASN A 75 7.13 0.10 3.46
N GLY A 76 6.18 0.75 4.13
CA GLY A 76 6.28 1.13 5.54
C GLY A 76 7.31 2.22 5.85
N SER A 77 7.67 3.05 4.87
CA SER A 77 8.67 4.11 5.07
C SER A 77 8.19 5.28 5.93
N ASN A 78 6.88 5.45 6.06
CA ASN A 78 6.26 6.48 6.89
C ASN A 78 5.30 5.86 7.92
N LEU A 79 5.64 4.70 8.45
CA LEU A 79 4.78 3.95 9.36
C LEU A 79 5.55 3.58 10.63
N VAL A 80 4.94 3.87 11.78
CA VAL A 80 5.34 3.37 13.11
C VAL A 80 4.22 2.51 13.64
N VAL A 81 4.52 1.26 13.99
CA VAL A 81 3.56 0.31 14.55
C VAL A 81 3.90 0.09 16.02
N SER A 82 2.87 0.03 16.87
CA SER A 82 3.02 -0.26 18.29
C SER A 82 3.68 -1.62 18.54
N ASP A 83 4.37 -1.77 19.64
CA ASP A 83 4.87 -3.08 20.11
C ASP A 83 3.74 -4.09 20.41
N GLU A 84 2.52 -3.58 20.63
CA GLU A 84 1.32 -4.40 20.74
C GLU A 84 0.85 -4.98 19.42
N GLY A 85 1.38 -4.46 18.30
CA GLY A 85 1.04 -4.90 16.96
C GLY A 85 -0.23 -4.27 16.40
N TYR A 86 -0.82 -4.98 15.43
CA TYR A 86 -2.06 -4.57 14.77
C TYR A 86 -3.07 -5.73 14.78
N HIS A 87 -4.21 -5.51 15.43
CA HIS A 87 -5.29 -6.50 15.50
C HIS A 87 -6.22 -6.36 14.31
N GLY A 88 -5.94 -7.13 13.25
CA GLY A 88 -6.66 -7.11 11.98
C GLY A 88 -5.78 -7.46 10.79
N VAL A 89 -6.19 -7.03 9.62
CA VAL A 89 -5.51 -7.29 8.35
C VAL A 89 -4.63 -6.10 7.95
N ILE A 90 -3.33 -6.32 7.80
CA ILE A 90 -2.43 -5.41 7.08
C ILE A 90 -2.41 -5.86 5.62
N LEU A 91 -2.91 -5.01 4.73
CA LEU A 91 -2.91 -5.24 3.29
C LEU A 91 -1.71 -4.50 2.68
N SER A 92 -0.68 -5.23 2.27
CA SER A 92 0.54 -4.65 1.72
C SER A 92 0.52 -4.69 0.20
N VAL A 93 0.51 -3.53 -0.43
CA VAL A 93 0.59 -3.42 -1.90
C VAL A 93 2.04 -3.44 -2.42
N TYR A 94 3.03 -3.32 -1.55
CA TYR A 94 4.43 -3.13 -1.93
C TYR A 94 5.03 -4.31 -2.68
N LYS A 95 4.83 -5.56 -2.19
CA LYS A 95 5.57 -6.72 -2.70
C LYS A 95 5.11 -7.15 -4.10
N ASN A 96 3.81 -7.29 -4.26
CA ASN A 96 3.24 -8.03 -5.40
C ASN A 96 2.42 -7.12 -6.33
N PHE A 97 1.96 -5.96 -5.85
CA PHE A 97 1.12 -5.06 -6.64
C PHE A 97 1.94 -3.91 -7.24
N GLN A 98 2.85 -4.27 -8.16
CA GLN A 98 3.74 -3.33 -8.85
C GLN A 98 3.55 -3.40 -10.36
N GLY A 99 3.87 -2.31 -11.05
CA GLY A 99 3.85 -2.20 -12.51
C GLY A 99 4.03 -0.74 -12.91
N ILE A 100 4.81 -0.50 -13.95
CA ILE A 100 5.10 0.84 -14.49
C ILE A 100 5.01 0.73 -16.01
N GLU A 101 4.19 1.58 -16.62
CA GLU A 101 3.99 1.68 -18.06
C GLU A 101 4.17 3.14 -18.48
N VAL A 102 4.95 3.37 -19.53
CA VAL A 102 5.21 4.71 -20.07
C VAL A 102 4.51 4.84 -21.42
N GLU A 103 3.62 5.82 -21.55
CA GLU A 103 2.85 6.09 -22.73
C GLU A 103 2.98 7.58 -23.12
N GLY A 104 3.84 7.87 -24.07
CA GLY A 104 4.12 9.25 -24.48
C GLY A 104 4.69 10.08 -23.33
N ASN A 105 3.96 11.10 -22.88
CA ASN A 105 4.34 11.96 -21.76
C ASN A 105 3.65 11.58 -20.42
N ARG A 106 3.06 10.40 -20.35
CA ARG A 106 2.36 9.89 -19.17
C ARG A 106 3.00 8.62 -18.66
N ILE A 107 2.93 8.43 -17.35
CA ILE A 107 3.34 7.19 -16.69
C ILE A 107 2.14 6.68 -15.91
N ARG A 108 1.74 5.46 -16.19
CA ARG A 108 0.77 4.72 -15.40
C ARG A 108 1.53 3.76 -14.50
N ALA A 109 1.26 3.79 -13.19
CA ALA A 109 1.93 2.88 -12.28
C ALA A 109 0.98 2.38 -11.19
N LYS A 110 1.18 1.14 -10.76
CA LYS A 110 0.44 0.53 -9.65
C LYS A 110 0.89 1.10 -8.32
N ALA A 111 -0.01 1.13 -7.34
CA ALA A 111 0.18 1.74 -6.03
C ALA A 111 1.41 1.22 -5.25
N GLY A 112 1.81 -0.05 -5.47
CA GLY A 112 2.98 -0.67 -4.84
C GLY A 112 4.32 -0.34 -5.50
N SER A 113 4.32 0.30 -6.67
CA SER A 113 5.56 0.67 -7.37
C SER A 113 6.32 1.74 -6.58
N MET A 114 7.65 1.59 -6.49
CA MET A 114 8.50 2.55 -5.78
C MET A 114 8.60 3.87 -6.54
N LEU A 115 8.53 4.98 -5.83
CA LEU A 115 8.68 6.33 -6.42
C LEU A 115 10.03 6.49 -7.14
N VAL A 116 11.11 5.94 -6.59
CA VAL A 116 12.43 5.95 -7.23
C VAL A 116 12.42 5.21 -8.58
N SER A 117 11.71 4.08 -8.67
CA SER A 117 11.63 3.31 -9.93
C SER A 117 10.81 4.04 -10.99
N ILE A 118 9.73 4.74 -10.58
CA ILE A 118 8.92 5.56 -11.49
C ILE A 118 9.73 6.76 -11.99
N SER A 119 10.47 7.43 -11.08
CA SER A 119 11.37 8.54 -11.43
C SER A 119 12.48 8.11 -12.41
N GLN A 120 13.01 6.89 -12.24
CA GLN A 120 13.99 6.34 -13.17
C GLN A 120 13.36 6.05 -14.54
N ALA A 121 12.16 5.48 -14.60
CA ALA A 121 11.43 5.26 -15.85
C ALA A 121 11.13 6.58 -16.58
N ALA A 122 10.75 7.64 -15.82
CA ALA A 122 10.57 8.97 -16.38
C ALA A 122 11.86 9.51 -17.03
N ARG A 123 12.98 9.40 -16.32
CA ARG A 123 14.29 9.83 -16.83
C ARG A 123 14.70 9.06 -18.10
N GLU A 124 14.51 7.75 -18.13
CA GLU A 124 14.84 6.91 -19.28
C GLU A 124 13.97 7.25 -20.51
N ALA A 125 12.73 7.69 -20.27
CA ALA A 125 11.81 8.16 -21.29
C ALA A 125 12.01 9.64 -21.68
N GLY A 126 12.97 10.36 -21.07
CA GLY A 126 13.20 11.78 -21.31
C GLY A 126 12.10 12.70 -20.77
N LEU A 127 11.33 12.24 -19.78
CA LEU A 127 10.27 13.01 -19.13
C LEU A 127 10.82 13.75 -17.91
N SER A 128 10.37 14.99 -17.72
CA SER A 128 10.69 15.84 -16.56
C SER A 128 9.51 15.96 -15.61
N GLY A 129 9.76 16.41 -14.36
CA GLY A 129 8.75 16.66 -13.33
C GLY A 129 8.72 15.63 -12.22
N MET A 130 9.42 14.48 -12.35
CA MET A 130 9.53 13.44 -11.33
C MET A 130 10.84 13.48 -10.53
N GLU A 131 11.69 14.48 -10.72
CA GLU A 131 13.03 14.59 -10.14
C GLU A 131 12.97 14.59 -8.60
N PHE A 132 11.99 15.30 -8.03
CA PHE A 132 11.78 15.40 -6.59
C PHE A 132 11.54 14.03 -5.94
N ALA A 133 10.92 13.10 -6.67
CA ALA A 133 10.54 11.79 -6.16
C ALA A 133 11.69 10.78 -6.13
N SER A 134 12.82 11.08 -6.78
CA SER A 134 13.96 10.16 -6.91
C SER A 134 14.61 9.76 -5.57
N GLY A 135 14.50 10.60 -4.55
CA GLY A 135 15.02 10.37 -3.20
C GLY A 135 13.97 9.97 -2.16
N ILE A 136 12.69 9.90 -2.53
CA ILE A 136 11.61 9.54 -1.58
C ILE A 136 11.50 8.02 -1.47
N PRO A 137 11.75 7.43 -0.29
CA PRO A 137 11.78 5.97 -0.11
C PRO A 137 10.36 5.39 0.08
N GLY A 138 9.42 5.77 -0.77
CA GLY A 138 8.00 5.40 -0.66
C GLY A 138 7.47 4.70 -1.90
N THR A 139 6.29 4.08 -1.76
CA THR A 139 5.50 3.58 -2.88
C THR A 139 4.61 4.68 -3.44
N LEU A 140 4.16 4.53 -4.70
CA LEU A 140 3.28 5.50 -5.36
C LEU A 140 2.00 5.75 -4.55
N GLY A 141 1.30 4.69 -4.13
CA GLY A 141 0.05 4.85 -3.37
C GLY A 141 0.27 5.61 -2.06
N GLY A 142 1.35 5.33 -1.34
CA GLY A 142 1.74 6.07 -0.14
C GLY A 142 2.11 7.52 -0.46
N GLY A 143 2.85 7.75 -1.54
CA GLY A 143 3.23 9.07 -2.02
C GLY A 143 2.03 9.94 -2.37
N VAL A 144 1.07 9.40 -3.13
CA VAL A 144 -0.18 10.09 -3.46
C VAL A 144 -0.99 10.40 -2.21
N ARG A 145 -1.17 9.41 -1.32
CA ARG A 145 -1.97 9.58 -0.08
C ARG A 145 -1.42 10.69 0.83
N MET A 146 -0.10 10.84 0.85
CA MET A 146 0.60 11.80 1.71
C MET A 146 0.97 13.10 0.98
N ASN A 147 0.59 13.26 -0.29
CA ASN A 147 1.10 14.34 -1.15
C ASN A 147 2.62 14.49 -1.00
N ALA A 148 3.35 13.37 -1.09
CA ALA A 148 4.78 13.33 -0.81
C ALA A 148 5.54 14.32 -1.70
N GLY A 149 6.43 15.06 -1.10
CA GLY A 149 7.22 16.08 -1.78
C GLY A 149 8.64 16.21 -1.24
N ALA A 150 9.52 16.74 -2.07
CA ALA A 150 10.91 17.07 -1.74
C ALA A 150 11.43 18.12 -2.73
N TYR A 151 12.38 18.95 -2.28
CA TYR A 151 13.09 19.92 -3.15
C TYR A 151 12.16 20.87 -3.93
N GLY A 152 10.98 21.16 -3.39
CA GLY A 152 10.02 22.11 -3.99
C GLY A 152 9.04 21.50 -5.00
N GLY A 153 9.08 20.19 -5.24
CA GLY A 153 8.08 19.46 -6.01
C GLY A 153 7.28 18.51 -5.12
N GLU A 154 6.06 18.21 -5.47
CA GLU A 154 5.16 17.32 -4.73
C GLU A 154 4.23 16.54 -5.67
N MET A 155 3.60 15.47 -5.15
CA MET A 155 2.76 14.58 -5.98
C MET A 155 1.63 15.32 -6.68
N LYS A 156 1.01 16.30 -6.02
CA LYS A 156 -0.06 17.11 -6.64
C LYS A 156 0.36 17.82 -7.92
N ASP A 157 1.66 18.09 -8.13
CA ASP A 157 2.13 18.81 -9.30
C ASP A 157 2.07 17.96 -10.56
N ILE A 158 2.18 16.63 -10.40
CA ILE A 158 2.33 15.68 -11.50
C ILE A 158 1.18 14.67 -11.65
N VAL A 159 0.44 14.38 -10.58
CA VAL A 159 -0.69 13.45 -10.64
C VAL A 159 -1.82 14.05 -11.47
N GLN A 160 -2.34 13.27 -12.40
CA GLN A 160 -3.48 13.62 -13.24
C GLN A 160 -4.77 13.00 -12.71
N ASN A 161 -4.79 11.68 -12.56
CA ASN A 161 -5.90 10.92 -12.00
C ASN A 161 -5.40 9.73 -11.17
N VAL A 162 -6.28 9.16 -10.37
CA VAL A 162 -6.01 7.98 -9.54
C VAL A 162 -7.20 7.03 -9.59
N THR A 163 -6.94 5.78 -9.96
CA THR A 163 -7.92 4.72 -9.77
C THR A 163 -7.89 4.27 -8.31
N VAL A 164 -9.04 4.35 -7.64
CA VAL A 164 -9.21 4.00 -6.24
C VAL A 164 -10.24 2.89 -6.06
N LEU A 165 -10.06 2.09 -5.03
CA LEU A 165 -11.09 1.19 -4.50
C LEU A 165 -11.74 1.88 -3.30
N THR A 166 -13.06 2.08 -3.35
CA THR A 166 -13.83 2.62 -2.22
C THR A 166 -14.08 1.55 -1.16
N ARG A 167 -14.52 1.94 0.04
CA ARG A 167 -14.89 0.98 1.09
C ARG A 167 -16.09 0.13 0.71
N GLU A 168 -16.97 0.66 -0.14
CA GLU A 168 -18.14 -0.04 -0.69
C GLU A 168 -17.77 -1.05 -1.77
N GLY A 169 -16.47 -1.16 -2.13
CA GLY A 169 -15.95 -2.10 -3.12
C GLY A 169 -16.07 -1.64 -4.57
N GLU A 170 -16.36 -0.35 -4.79
CA GLU A 170 -16.43 0.25 -6.12
C GLU A 170 -15.03 0.70 -6.58
N ILE A 171 -14.73 0.45 -7.87
CA ILE A 171 -13.54 1.02 -8.52
C ILE A 171 -13.96 2.33 -9.17
N ARG A 172 -13.27 3.42 -8.82
CA ARG A 172 -13.52 4.75 -9.35
C ARG A 172 -12.22 5.38 -9.82
N GLU A 173 -12.28 6.12 -10.91
CA GLU A 173 -11.21 7.03 -11.32
C GLU A 173 -11.54 8.42 -10.76
N LEU A 174 -10.60 9.00 -10.04
CA LEU A 174 -10.70 10.34 -9.48
C LEU A 174 -9.72 11.24 -10.21
N GLU A 175 -10.24 12.36 -10.72
CA GLU A 175 -9.41 13.41 -11.31
C GLU A 175 -8.65 14.17 -10.22
N LYS A 176 -7.59 14.87 -10.61
CA LYS A 176 -6.70 15.61 -9.71
C LYS A 176 -7.45 16.50 -8.71
N GLU A 177 -8.50 17.17 -9.16
CA GLU A 177 -9.32 18.12 -8.39
C GLU A 177 -10.13 17.42 -7.28
N GLU A 178 -10.42 16.11 -7.47
CA GLU A 178 -11.16 15.29 -6.50
C GLU A 178 -10.26 14.68 -5.42
N LEU A 179 -8.93 14.70 -5.63
CA LEU A 179 -7.97 14.02 -4.74
C LEU A 179 -7.73 14.77 -3.41
N GLY A 180 -8.18 16.01 -3.31
CA GLY A 180 -8.09 16.79 -2.07
C GLY A 180 -6.66 17.04 -1.62
N PHE A 181 -5.74 17.22 -2.55
CA PHE A 181 -4.40 17.68 -2.23
C PHE A 181 -4.43 19.05 -1.58
N GLY A 182 -4.01 19.15 -0.31
CA GLY A 182 -3.99 20.36 0.48
C GLY A 182 -2.61 21.02 0.55
#